data_16c4bb1dd1bd95dfcddf28003535a57d
#
_entry.id   16c4bb1dd1bd95dfcddf28003535a57d
#
_cell.length_a   1.000
_cell.length_b   1.000
_cell.length_c   1.000
_cell.angle_alpha   90.00
_cell.angle_beta   90.00
_cell.angle_gamma   90.00
#
_symmetry.space_group_name_H-M   'P 1'
#
loop_
_entity.id
_entity.type
_entity.pdbx_description
1 polymer ?
#
loop_
_entity_poly.entity_id
_entity_poly.type
_entity_poly.pdbx_seq_one_letter_code
_entity_poly.pdbx_strand_id
1 'polypeptide(L)'
;MYKYLFLILFSQLSYAQITVSDSITKYPVSYATISFGNGNGTFADDEGKFYFTKKLYPDIDSLFISALGFKDLNISTENLPNQLFLQPQADELDEVVIGTKLNRKFKEEKLKPYLDDDYYNCWLPTIESEIAVYFPKTSNQDQKLTSVIFPIALESKDWSKRKRANSDKKKFSTLFRVKLYGNNNGKPGKVLTYETIVFRATEKNGDAYELNVEDYDIYIPNDGFFVSLQVMGYTGKNGKLLPNKKYKEIKTKNGVVKIPTNFRPLLPFTDERETKNTYIKRVFINGNNWVKFDKGNGFKSSLLDKELYNYGIGLTYKTFKDD
;
A
#
# COMPACT_ATOMS: atom_id res chain seq x y z
N MET A 1 -51.25 37.61 13.87
CA MET A 1 -50.17 37.36 12.90
C MET A 1 -49.00 36.74 13.65
N TYR A 2 -48.95 35.39 13.77
CA TYR A 2 -47.87 34.67 14.47
C TYR A 2 -46.86 34.22 13.46
N LYS A 3 -45.62 34.77 13.55
CA LYS A 3 -44.44 34.31 12.79
C LYS A 3 -43.90 33.05 13.45
N TYR A 4 -44.09 31.89 12.83
CA TYR A 4 -43.39 30.66 13.24
C TYR A 4 -41.96 30.74 12.79
N LEU A 5 -41.06 30.92 13.76
CA LEU A 5 -39.64 30.78 13.57
C LEU A 5 -39.32 29.28 13.53
N PHE A 6 -39.10 28.73 12.34
CA PHE A 6 -38.71 27.35 12.13
C PHE A 6 -37.20 27.24 12.39
N LEU A 7 -36.84 26.87 13.62
CA LEU A 7 -35.47 26.60 14.00
C LEU A 7 -35.09 25.24 13.42
N ILE A 8 -34.43 25.22 12.24
CA ILE A 8 -33.82 24.00 11.67
C ILE A 8 -32.62 23.70 12.51
N LEU A 9 -32.76 22.78 13.46
CA LEU A 9 -31.61 22.12 14.11
C LEU A 9 -30.94 21.23 13.06
N PHE A 10 -29.92 21.75 12.43
CA PHE A 10 -28.92 20.93 11.73
C PHE A 10 -28.22 20.10 12.80
N SER A 11 -28.69 18.88 13.08
CA SER A 11 -27.92 17.87 13.77
C SER A 11 -26.73 17.53 12.86
N GLN A 12 -25.62 18.22 13.06
CA GLN A 12 -24.35 17.80 12.51
C GLN A 12 -24.10 16.40 13.06
N LEU A 13 -24.22 15.39 12.21
CA LEU A 13 -23.67 14.07 12.47
C LEU A 13 -22.15 14.26 12.58
N SER A 14 -21.69 14.59 13.80
CA SER A 14 -20.28 14.64 14.13
C SER A 14 -19.75 13.21 13.98
N TYR A 15 -19.29 12.88 12.79
CA TYR A 15 -18.36 11.77 12.66
C TYR A 15 -17.16 12.16 13.52
N ALA A 16 -16.85 11.35 14.54
CA ALA A 16 -15.67 11.59 15.36
C ALA A 16 -14.43 11.39 14.49
N GLN A 17 -13.95 12.48 13.93
CA GLN A 17 -12.69 12.56 13.22
C GLN A 17 -11.59 12.63 14.26
N ILE A 18 -10.61 11.74 14.16
CA ILE A 18 -9.47 11.66 15.05
C ILE A 18 -8.25 12.01 14.23
N THR A 19 -7.34 12.81 14.82
CA THR A 19 -6.09 13.21 14.20
C THR A 19 -4.91 12.55 14.92
N VAL A 20 -3.99 11.99 14.14
CA VAL A 20 -2.69 11.49 14.62
C VAL A 20 -1.65 12.57 14.37
N SER A 21 -0.90 12.94 15.41
CA SER A 21 0.12 14.00 15.37
C SER A 21 1.42 13.54 16.04
N ASP A 22 2.52 14.13 15.63
CA ASP A 22 3.81 14.02 16.30
C ASP A 22 3.74 14.66 17.69
N SER A 23 4.21 13.96 18.71
CA SER A 23 4.19 14.45 20.10
C SER A 23 5.11 15.64 20.34
N ILE A 24 6.15 15.84 19.53
CA ILE A 24 7.12 16.94 19.65
C ILE A 24 6.71 18.12 18.80
N THR A 25 6.63 17.90 17.47
CA THR A 25 6.40 18.99 16.51
C THR A 25 4.95 19.42 16.41
N LYS A 26 4.00 18.58 16.87
CA LYS A 26 2.54 18.72 16.73
C LYS A 26 2.04 18.68 15.28
N TYR A 27 2.90 18.44 14.30
CA TYR A 27 2.47 18.26 12.93
C TYR A 27 1.69 16.95 12.75
N PRO A 28 0.75 16.90 11.78
CA PRO A 28 0.04 15.67 11.46
C PRO A 28 0.99 14.54 11.02
N VAL A 29 0.73 13.33 11.48
CA VAL A 29 1.42 12.12 11.00
C VAL A 29 0.59 11.53 9.85
N SER A 30 0.98 11.87 8.63
CA SER A 30 0.28 11.45 7.41
C SER A 30 0.34 9.93 7.25
N TYR A 31 -0.77 9.37 6.78
CA TYR A 31 -0.87 7.96 6.38
C TYR A 31 -0.54 6.94 7.47
N ALA A 32 -0.71 7.30 8.74
CA ALA A 32 -0.56 6.34 9.83
C ALA A 32 -1.48 5.12 9.61
N THR A 33 -1.00 3.94 9.99
CA THR A 33 -1.77 2.70 9.96
C THR A 33 -2.53 2.56 11.27
N ILE A 34 -3.85 2.39 11.20
CA ILE A 34 -4.73 2.19 12.36
C ILE A 34 -5.28 0.77 12.27
N SER A 35 -4.75 -0.14 13.08
CA SER A 35 -5.19 -1.53 13.18
C SER A 35 -6.22 -1.68 14.30
N PHE A 36 -7.26 -2.46 14.05
CA PHE A 36 -8.26 -2.85 15.04
C PHE A 36 -7.90 -4.19 15.72
N GLY A 37 -6.73 -4.74 15.42
CA GLY A 37 -6.18 -5.94 16.05
C GLY A 37 -6.67 -7.29 15.47
N ASN A 38 -7.75 -7.31 14.69
CA ASN A 38 -8.39 -8.53 14.19
C ASN A 38 -8.26 -8.71 12.66
N GLY A 39 -7.23 -8.12 12.05
CA GLY A 39 -7.01 -8.13 10.59
C GLY A 39 -7.80 -7.05 9.85
N ASN A 40 -8.46 -6.15 10.56
CA ASN A 40 -9.17 -5.01 10.03
C ASN A 40 -8.53 -3.72 10.52
N GLY A 41 -8.73 -2.64 9.78
CA GLY A 41 -8.20 -1.34 10.10
C GLY A 41 -8.48 -0.32 9.03
N THR A 42 -7.81 0.81 9.16
CA THR A 42 -7.86 1.92 8.22
C THR A 42 -6.52 2.65 8.18
N PHE A 43 -6.44 3.68 7.35
CA PHE A 43 -5.30 4.59 7.32
C PHE A 43 -5.77 6.01 7.62
N ALA A 44 -4.89 6.78 8.25
CA ALA A 44 -5.05 8.22 8.27
C ALA A 44 -4.83 8.79 6.86
N ASP A 45 -5.42 9.94 6.59
CA ASP A 45 -5.18 10.69 5.36
C ASP A 45 -3.86 11.50 5.42
N ASP A 46 -3.63 12.36 4.43
CA ASP A 46 -2.48 13.25 4.36
C ASP A 46 -2.41 14.30 5.49
N GLU A 47 -3.57 14.59 6.12
CA GLU A 47 -3.68 15.46 7.29
C GLU A 47 -3.63 14.69 8.63
N GLY A 48 -3.29 13.39 8.61
CA GLY A 48 -3.25 12.52 9.78
C GLY A 48 -4.63 12.14 10.32
N LYS A 49 -5.70 12.36 9.57
CA LYS A 49 -7.07 12.21 10.01
C LYS A 49 -7.66 10.86 9.62
N PHE A 50 -8.41 10.24 10.54
CA PHE A 50 -9.17 9.03 10.28
C PHE A 50 -10.52 9.06 11.01
N TYR A 51 -11.43 8.15 10.64
CA TYR A 51 -12.76 8.05 11.24
C TYR A 51 -12.91 6.77 12.04
N PHE A 52 -13.27 6.91 13.30
CA PHE A 52 -13.60 5.79 14.18
C PHE A 52 -14.75 6.18 15.12
N THR A 53 -15.72 5.28 15.31
CA THR A 53 -16.74 5.40 16.35
C THR A 53 -17.11 4.01 16.88
N LYS A 54 -17.39 3.88 18.16
CA LYS A 54 -17.94 2.65 18.75
C LYS A 54 -19.26 2.22 18.12
N LYS A 55 -20.05 3.16 17.57
CA LYS A 55 -21.29 2.85 16.83
C LYS A 55 -21.00 2.06 15.55
N LEU A 56 -19.92 2.38 14.83
CA LEU A 56 -19.51 1.67 13.61
C LEU A 56 -18.73 0.38 13.92
N TYR A 57 -18.01 0.36 15.03
CA TYR A 57 -17.10 -0.70 15.44
C TYR A 57 -17.33 -1.08 16.91
N PRO A 58 -18.50 -1.66 17.26
CA PRO A 58 -18.86 -1.95 18.66
C PRO A 58 -17.90 -2.94 19.33
N ASP A 59 -17.34 -3.86 18.56
CA ASP A 59 -16.50 -4.96 19.05
C ASP A 59 -15.01 -4.63 19.13
N ILE A 60 -14.61 -3.37 18.87
CA ILE A 60 -13.21 -2.96 18.89
C ILE A 60 -12.90 -2.21 20.18
N ASP A 61 -12.07 -2.80 21.03
CA ASP A 61 -11.71 -2.26 22.35
C ASP A 61 -10.39 -1.49 22.38
N SER A 62 -9.54 -1.70 21.38
CA SER A 62 -8.25 -1.02 21.27
C SER A 62 -7.92 -0.69 19.82
N LEU A 63 -7.18 0.42 19.63
CA LEU A 63 -6.57 0.78 18.37
C LEU A 63 -5.05 0.66 18.51
N PHE A 64 -4.42 0.05 17.50
CA PHE A 64 -2.96 -0.02 17.36
C PHE A 64 -2.56 0.88 16.20
N ILE A 65 -1.80 1.93 16.52
CA ILE A 65 -1.44 2.96 15.56
C ILE A 65 0.06 2.91 15.34
N SER A 66 0.46 2.80 14.08
CA SER A 66 1.87 2.76 13.69
C SER A 66 2.14 3.69 12.50
N ALA A 67 3.32 4.30 12.48
CA ALA A 67 3.81 5.10 11.38
C ALA A 67 5.34 5.00 11.29
N LEU A 68 5.88 5.18 10.09
CA LEU A 68 7.33 5.17 9.88
C LEU A 68 7.99 6.30 10.67
N GLY A 69 9.06 5.98 11.42
CA GLY A 69 9.78 6.94 12.27
C GLY A 69 9.13 7.23 13.63
N PHE A 70 8.10 6.46 14.02
CA PHE A 70 7.40 6.64 15.29
C PHE A 70 7.28 5.32 16.05
N LYS A 71 7.20 5.43 17.39
CA LYS A 71 6.84 4.30 18.26
C LYS A 71 5.37 3.96 18.08
N ASP A 72 5.07 2.67 18.09
CA ASP A 72 3.70 2.19 18.04
C ASP A 72 2.91 2.64 19.28
N LEU A 73 1.65 3.04 19.06
CA LEU A 73 0.72 3.43 20.10
C LEU A 73 -0.43 2.42 20.18
N ASN A 74 -0.66 1.88 21.38
CA ASN A 74 -1.86 1.10 21.70
C ASN A 74 -2.75 1.93 22.62
N ILE A 75 -4.03 2.12 22.26
CA ILE A 75 -4.96 2.94 23.01
C ILE A 75 -6.35 2.31 23.08
N SER A 76 -6.98 2.36 24.28
CA SER A 76 -8.36 1.93 24.47
C SER A 76 -9.35 2.83 23.72
N THR A 77 -10.43 2.25 23.21
CA THR A 77 -11.50 2.96 22.51
C THR A 77 -12.61 3.48 23.43
N GLU A 78 -12.56 3.20 24.74
CA GLU A 78 -13.58 3.64 25.71
C GLU A 78 -13.65 5.16 25.82
N ASN A 79 -12.50 5.82 25.95
CA ASN A 79 -12.38 7.28 26.08
C ASN A 79 -11.40 7.82 25.02
N LEU A 80 -11.63 7.47 23.76
CA LEU A 80 -10.72 7.81 22.68
C LEU A 80 -10.73 9.33 22.42
N PRO A 81 -9.59 10.03 22.60
CA PRO A 81 -9.51 11.46 22.35
C PRO A 81 -9.54 11.77 20.84
N ASN A 82 -9.95 12.97 20.49
CA ASN A 82 -9.96 13.41 19.09
C ASN A 82 -8.57 13.68 18.51
N GLN A 83 -7.53 13.71 19.36
CA GLN A 83 -6.13 13.87 18.97
C GLN A 83 -5.25 12.85 19.66
N LEU A 84 -4.46 12.13 18.88
CA LEU A 84 -3.52 11.11 19.31
C LEU A 84 -2.10 11.54 18.96
N PHE A 85 -1.16 11.29 19.87
CA PHE A 85 0.22 11.68 19.71
C PHE A 85 1.13 10.47 19.60
N LEU A 86 1.90 10.38 18.52
CA LEU A 86 2.96 9.40 18.37
C LEU A 86 4.29 9.99 18.81
N GLN A 87 5.07 9.21 19.53
CA GLN A 87 6.43 9.58 19.91
C GLN A 87 7.38 9.28 18.76
N PRO A 88 8.19 10.23 18.28
CA PRO A 88 9.25 9.93 17.34
C PRO A 88 10.18 8.85 17.88
N GLN A 89 10.56 7.94 17.02
CA GLN A 89 11.59 6.94 17.27
C GLN A 89 12.71 7.22 16.27
N ALA A 90 13.89 7.57 16.79
CA ALA A 90 15.08 7.54 15.96
C ALA A 90 15.35 6.05 15.68
N ASP A 91 15.04 5.60 14.46
CA ASP A 91 15.57 4.34 13.99
C ASP A 91 17.08 4.51 13.86
N GLU A 92 17.86 3.61 14.46
CA GLU A 92 19.28 3.48 14.16
C GLU A 92 19.34 3.02 12.69
N LEU A 93 19.55 4.01 11.83
CA LEU A 93 19.78 3.76 10.44
C LEU A 93 21.20 3.23 10.30
N ASP A 94 21.33 2.05 9.72
CA ASP A 94 22.63 1.59 9.28
C ASP A 94 23.22 2.70 8.38
N GLU A 95 24.50 3.02 8.59
CA GLU A 95 25.23 4.06 7.88
C GLU A 95 24.99 3.92 6.37
N VAL A 96 24.16 4.79 5.82
CA VAL A 96 24.02 4.91 4.37
C VAL A 96 25.34 5.55 3.92
N VAL A 97 26.24 4.72 3.37
CA VAL A 97 27.44 5.21 2.72
C VAL A 97 27.00 6.09 1.56
N ILE A 98 26.88 7.40 1.82
CA ILE A 98 26.66 8.39 0.78
C ILE A 98 27.96 8.42 -0.02
N GLY A 99 27.99 7.68 -1.12
CA GLY A 99 29.08 7.71 -2.07
C GLY A 99 29.17 9.10 -2.69
N THR A 100 30.06 9.94 -2.17
CA THR A 100 30.23 11.36 -2.50
C THR A 100 30.81 11.63 -3.89
N LYS A 101 30.49 10.86 -4.92
CA LYS A 101 30.94 11.18 -6.28
C LYS A 101 29.75 11.42 -7.20
N LEU A 102 29.29 12.66 -7.24
CA LEU A 102 28.19 13.17 -8.07
C LEU A 102 28.38 13.04 -9.59
N ASN A 103 29.58 12.68 -10.09
CA ASN A 103 29.95 12.65 -11.52
C ASN A 103 30.49 11.30 -12.01
N ARG A 104 30.13 10.17 -11.39
CA ARG A 104 30.52 8.85 -11.89
C ARG A 104 29.77 8.53 -13.19
N LYS A 105 30.48 7.95 -14.16
CA LYS A 105 29.85 7.39 -15.36
C LYS A 105 28.94 6.23 -14.96
N PHE A 106 27.78 6.14 -15.53
CA PHE A 106 26.83 5.05 -15.25
C PHE A 106 26.25 4.50 -16.55
N LYS A 107 25.70 3.31 -16.46
CA LYS A 107 24.84 2.68 -17.44
C LYS A 107 23.44 2.56 -16.83
N GLU A 108 22.43 3.03 -17.54
CA GLU A 108 21.04 2.79 -17.13
C GLU A 108 20.62 1.39 -17.55
N GLU A 109 19.97 0.68 -16.64
CA GLU A 109 19.47 -0.67 -16.83
C GLU A 109 18.00 -0.74 -16.44
N LYS A 110 17.22 -1.54 -17.17
CA LYS A 110 15.78 -1.66 -16.98
C LYS A 110 15.36 -3.12 -16.92
N LEU A 111 14.73 -3.48 -15.81
CA LEU A 111 13.92 -4.70 -15.70
C LEU A 111 12.48 -4.33 -16.09
N LYS A 112 12.00 -4.87 -17.21
CA LYS A 112 10.65 -4.58 -17.70
C LYS A 112 9.60 -5.13 -16.73
N PRO A 113 8.46 -4.40 -16.52
CA PRO A 113 7.32 -4.97 -15.83
C PRO A 113 6.66 -6.04 -16.70
N TYR A 114 6.03 -7.03 -16.06
CA TYR A 114 5.13 -7.94 -16.74
C TYR A 114 3.74 -7.31 -16.85
N LEU A 115 3.23 -7.20 -18.08
CA LEU A 115 1.92 -6.62 -18.37
C LEU A 115 0.96 -7.74 -18.77
N ASP A 116 -0.19 -7.81 -18.11
CA ASP A 116 -1.26 -8.76 -18.45
C ASP A 116 -2.62 -8.08 -18.27
N ASP A 117 -3.53 -8.29 -19.18
CA ASP A 117 -4.90 -7.79 -19.14
C ASP A 117 -5.94 -8.88 -18.83
N ASP A 118 -5.51 -10.14 -18.65
CA ASP A 118 -6.40 -11.21 -18.20
C ASP A 118 -6.63 -11.15 -16.70
N TYR A 119 -7.85 -10.81 -16.29
CA TYR A 119 -8.25 -10.71 -14.89
C TYR A 119 -7.98 -11.96 -14.07
N TYR A 120 -7.99 -13.13 -14.69
CA TYR A 120 -7.72 -14.40 -14.02
C TYR A 120 -6.25 -14.60 -13.66
N ASN A 121 -5.36 -13.75 -14.19
CA ASN A 121 -3.94 -13.71 -13.89
C ASN A 121 -3.58 -12.53 -12.98
N CYS A 122 -4.60 -11.85 -12.44
CA CYS A 122 -4.40 -10.68 -11.62
C CYS A 122 -4.85 -10.89 -10.18
N TRP A 123 -4.10 -10.30 -9.24
CA TRP A 123 -4.50 -10.17 -7.85
C TRP A 123 -5.54 -9.06 -7.70
N LEU A 124 -6.56 -9.33 -6.87
CA LEU A 124 -7.56 -8.35 -6.45
C LEU A 124 -7.09 -7.70 -5.14
N PRO A 125 -6.53 -6.47 -5.18
CA PRO A 125 -5.94 -5.88 -4.00
C PRO A 125 -7.01 -5.47 -2.97
N THR A 126 -6.67 -5.65 -1.70
CA THR A 126 -7.44 -5.20 -0.53
C THR A 126 -6.54 -4.40 0.39
N ILE A 127 -7.11 -3.56 1.26
CA ILE A 127 -6.32 -2.74 2.19
C ILE A 127 -5.63 -3.56 3.28
N GLU A 128 -6.06 -4.80 3.50
CA GLU A 128 -5.51 -5.67 4.54
C GLU A 128 -4.16 -6.29 4.15
N SER A 129 -3.76 -6.18 2.89
CA SER A 129 -2.56 -6.86 2.40
C SER A 129 -1.54 -5.89 1.82
N GLU A 130 -0.30 -6.07 2.20
CA GLU A 130 0.88 -5.49 1.57
C GLU A 130 1.61 -6.60 0.82
N ILE A 131 1.95 -6.34 -0.46
CA ILE A 131 2.66 -7.29 -1.33
C ILE A 131 4.09 -6.78 -1.50
N ALA A 132 5.11 -7.59 -1.28
CA ALA A 132 6.52 -7.26 -1.50
C ALA A 132 7.17 -8.25 -2.49
N VAL A 133 7.98 -7.73 -3.38
CA VAL A 133 8.73 -8.52 -4.38
C VAL A 133 10.21 -8.32 -4.17
N TYR A 134 10.96 -9.43 -4.09
CA TYR A 134 12.41 -9.42 -3.94
C TYR A 134 13.11 -9.18 -5.28
N PHE A 135 14.18 -8.38 -5.23
CA PHE A 135 15.09 -8.11 -6.33
C PHE A 135 16.53 -8.31 -5.86
N PRO A 136 17.27 -9.24 -6.48
CA PRO A 136 18.69 -9.40 -6.20
C PRO A 136 19.48 -8.22 -6.80
N LYS A 137 20.64 -7.92 -6.22
CA LYS A 137 21.63 -7.07 -6.88
C LYS A 137 22.23 -7.83 -8.08
N THR A 138 22.34 -7.15 -9.21
CA THR A 138 22.75 -7.79 -10.49
C THR A 138 24.22 -7.57 -10.84
N SER A 139 24.94 -6.75 -10.07
CA SER A 139 26.34 -6.41 -10.29
C SER A 139 27.06 -6.18 -8.95
N ASN A 140 28.38 -6.39 -8.91
CA ASN A 140 29.21 -6.00 -7.76
C ASN A 140 29.41 -4.48 -7.66
N GLN A 141 29.13 -3.73 -8.75
CA GLN A 141 29.20 -2.28 -8.80
C GLN A 141 28.06 -1.63 -8.00
N ASP A 142 28.22 -0.36 -7.66
CA ASP A 142 27.15 0.40 -7.04
C ASP A 142 25.96 0.54 -8.00
N GLN A 143 24.77 0.22 -7.51
CA GLN A 143 23.53 0.35 -8.26
C GLN A 143 22.57 1.26 -7.50
N LYS A 144 22.09 2.33 -8.15
CA LYS A 144 21.11 3.27 -7.59
C LYS A 144 19.77 3.09 -8.28
N LEU A 145 18.72 2.83 -7.52
CA LEU A 145 17.34 2.75 -8.01
C LEU A 145 16.88 4.14 -8.46
N THR A 146 16.30 4.24 -9.67
CA THR A 146 15.76 5.50 -10.21
C THR A 146 14.26 5.48 -10.39
N SER A 147 13.67 4.35 -10.80
CA SER A 147 12.22 4.22 -10.82
C SER A 147 11.76 2.81 -10.52
N VAL A 148 10.51 2.72 -10.05
CA VAL A 148 9.77 1.47 -9.88
C VAL A 148 8.56 1.50 -10.79
N ILE A 149 8.35 0.44 -11.57
CA ILE A 149 7.26 0.35 -12.53
C ILE A 149 6.26 -0.69 -12.03
N PHE A 150 5.09 -0.23 -11.60
CA PHE A 150 4.01 -1.06 -11.11
C PHE A 150 3.06 -1.41 -12.26
N PRO A 151 3.02 -2.66 -12.73
CA PRO A 151 2.03 -3.08 -13.72
C PRO A 151 0.65 -3.08 -13.10
N ILE A 152 -0.33 -2.62 -13.88
CA ILE A 152 -1.73 -2.55 -13.49
C ILE A 152 -2.60 -3.05 -14.65
N ALA A 153 -3.66 -3.78 -14.34
CA ALA A 153 -4.62 -4.23 -15.32
C ALA A 153 -5.94 -3.49 -15.15
N LEU A 154 -6.41 -2.87 -16.25
CA LEU A 154 -7.61 -2.06 -16.28
C LEU A 154 -8.85 -2.91 -16.56
N GLU A 155 -9.74 -3.02 -15.58
CA GLU A 155 -10.97 -3.81 -15.72
C GLU A 155 -11.95 -3.17 -16.69
N SER A 156 -12.44 -3.94 -17.67
CA SER A 156 -13.50 -3.50 -18.59
C SER A 156 -14.83 -3.30 -17.86
N LYS A 157 -15.62 -2.30 -18.26
CA LYS A 157 -17.00 -2.10 -17.78
C LYS A 157 -17.90 -3.25 -18.22
N ASP A 158 -17.69 -3.74 -19.44
CA ASP A 158 -18.43 -4.86 -19.99
C ASP A 158 -17.57 -6.12 -19.94
N TRP A 159 -17.97 -7.07 -19.12
CA TRP A 159 -17.25 -8.34 -18.95
C TRP A 159 -17.11 -9.13 -20.25
N SER A 160 -18.10 -9.07 -21.14
CA SER A 160 -18.05 -9.77 -22.43
C SER A 160 -16.97 -9.21 -23.36
N LYS A 161 -16.58 -7.95 -23.15
CA LYS A 161 -15.57 -7.22 -23.94
C LYS A 161 -14.20 -7.11 -23.24
N ARG A 162 -13.99 -7.81 -22.12
CA ARG A 162 -12.80 -7.68 -21.28
C ARG A 162 -11.46 -7.88 -22.00
N LYS A 163 -11.44 -8.73 -23.02
CA LYS A 163 -10.25 -9.01 -23.83
C LYS A 163 -10.01 -8.01 -24.97
N ARG A 164 -10.90 -7.03 -25.16
CA ARG A 164 -10.76 -6.03 -26.23
C ARG A 164 -9.98 -4.83 -25.70
N ALA A 165 -8.87 -4.48 -26.37
CA ALA A 165 -8.06 -3.31 -26.03
C ALA A 165 -8.89 -2.01 -25.98
N ASN A 166 -9.86 -1.86 -26.90
CA ASN A 166 -10.70 -0.66 -27.03
C ASN A 166 -11.97 -0.69 -26.15
N SER A 167 -12.10 -1.65 -25.22
CA SER A 167 -13.24 -1.66 -24.32
C SER A 167 -13.18 -0.52 -23.32
N ASP A 168 -14.33 0.06 -23.01
CA ASP A 168 -14.47 1.04 -21.92
C ASP A 168 -13.95 0.47 -20.60
N LYS A 169 -13.01 1.15 -19.96
CA LYS A 169 -12.46 0.73 -18.68
C LYS A 169 -13.24 1.31 -17.50
N LYS A 170 -13.29 0.58 -16.39
CA LYS A 170 -13.86 1.08 -15.14
C LYS A 170 -12.97 2.20 -14.60
N LYS A 171 -13.59 3.33 -14.27
CA LYS A 171 -12.88 4.44 -13.63
C LYS A 171 -12.57 4.09 -12.19
N PHE A 172 -11.39 4.48 -11.75
CA PHE A 172 -10.97 4.40 -10.36
C PHE A 172 -10.00 5.54 -10.01
N SER A 173 -9.80 5.77 -8.75
CA SER A 173 -8.75 6.63 -8.23
C SER A 173 -8.32 6.04 -6.90
N THR A 174 -7.14 5.41 -6.87
CA THR A 174 -6.66 4.62 -5.74
C THR A 174 -5.33 5.16 -5.27
N LEU A 175 -5.20 5.36 -3.96
CA LEU A 175 -3.96 5.71 -3.30
C LEU A 175 -3.21 4.42 -2.93
N PHE A 176 -1.94 4.41 -3.28
CA PHE A 176 -0.99 3.35 -2.94
C PHE A 176 0.12 3.87 -2.06
N ARG A 177 0.61 3.03 -1.17
CA ARG A 177 1.84 3.24 -0.41
C ARG A 177 2.90 2.26 -0.91
N VAL A 178 4.11 2.77 -1.08
CA VAL A 178 5.30 2.00 -1.44
C VAL A 178 6.27 2.02 -0.28
N LYS A 179 6.87 0.89 0.01
CA LYS A 179 8.01 0.79 0.91
C LYS A 179 9.10 -0.04 0.24
N LEU A 180 10.33 0.34 0.51
CA LEU A 180 11.53 -0.37 0.09
C LEU A 180 12.14 -0.97 1.34
N TYR A 181 12.38 -2.29 1.32
CA TYR A 181 12.91 -3.01 2.47
C TYR A 181 14.25 -3.65 2.13
N GLY A 182 15.20 -3.59 3.06
CA GLY A 182 16.37 -4.43 3.02
C GLY A 182 16.02 -5.91 3.15
N ASN A 183 16.94 -6.76 2.78
CA ASN A 183 16.80 -8.21 2.92
C ASN A 183 17.17 -8.64 4.35
N ASN A 184 16.28 -9.37 5.00
CA ASN A 184 16.54 -10.03 6.26
C ASN A 184 16.32 -11.54 6.10
N ASN A 185 17.40 -12.27 5.79
CA ASN A 185 17.35 -13.73 5.62
C ASN A 185 16.25 -14.18 4.64
N GLY A 186 16.15 -13.52 3.48
CA GLY A 186 15.19 -13.85 2.43
C GLY A 186 13.78 -13.32 2.67
N LYS A 187 13.57 -12.42 3.62
CA LYS A 187 12.29 -11.75 3.90
C LYS A 187 12.48 -10.23 3.95
N PRO A 188 11.41 -9.44 3.69
CA PRO A 188 11.48 -8.00 3.92
C PRO A 188 11.86 -7.67 5.37
N GLY A 189 12.90 -6.89 5.54
CA GLY A 189 13.47 -6.47 6.81
C GLY A 189 13.15 -5.02 7.18
N LYS A 190 14.20 -4.24 7.50
CA LYS A 190 14.08 -2.79 7.80
C LYS A 190 13.68 -2.02 6.54
N VAL A 191 12.93 -0.93 6.71
CA VAL A 191 12.60 0.01 5.63
C VAL A 191 13.85 0.82 5.28
N LEU A 192 14.10 0.99 3.98
CA LEU A 192 15.25 1.71 3.44
C LEU A 192 15.00 3.21 3.22
N THR A 193 13.76 3.66 3.35
CA THR A 193 13.37 5.06 3.13
C THR A 193 13.00 5.74 4.43
N TYR A 194 13.27 7.06 4.52
CA TYR A 194 12.95 7.87 5.69
C TYR A 194 11.52 8.43 5.64
N GLU A 195 10.94 8.44 4.44
CA GLU A 195 9.65 9.05 4.19
C GLU A 195 8.66 8.02 3.66
N THR A 196 7.39 8.29 3.92
CA THR A 196 6.30 7.49 3.35
C THR A 196 6.10 7.88 1.89
N ILE A 197 6.36 6.94 0.99
CA ILE A 197 6.16 7.13 -0.45
C ILE A 197 4.73 6.73 -0.80
N VAL A 198 3.96 7.65 -1.36
CA VAL A 198 2.60 7.40 -1.84
C VAL A 198 2.41 7.89 -3.27
N PHE A 199 1.57 7.19 -4.02
CA PHE A 199 1.14 7.65 -5.34
C PHE A 199 -0.33 7.32 -5.58
N ARG A 200 -0.95 8.07 -6.48
CA ARG A 200 -2.33 7.87 -6.90
C ARG A 200 -2.38 7.33 -8.32
N ALA A 201 -2.97 6.14 -8.49
CA ALA A 201 -3.25 5.58 -9.80
C ALA A 201 -4.72 5.78 -10.20
N THR A 202 -4.93 5.99 -11.49
CA THR A 202 -6.24 6.12 -12.14
C THR A 202 -6.25 5.31 -13.44
N GLU A 203 -7.41 5.13 -14.04
CA GLU A 203 -7.54 4.49 -15.35
C GLU A 203 -6.74 5.20 -16.47
N LYS A 204 -6.31 6.44 -16.26
CA LYS A 204 -5.54 7.23 -17.21
C LYS A 204 -4.05 6.86 -17.27
N ASN A 205 -3.56 6.13 -16.28
CA ASN A 205 -2.16 5.71 -16.23
C ASN A 205 -1.83 4.57 -17.22
N GLY A 206 -2.86 3.97 -17.86
CA GLY A 206 -2.65 2.85 -18.78
C GLY A 206 -2.33 1.55 -18.04
N ASP A 207 -1.42 0.76 -18.59
CA ASP A 207 -1.13 -0.60 -18.11
C ASP A 207 -0.01 -0.65 -17.04
N ALA A 208 0.60 0.48 -16.72
CA ALA A 208 1.60 0.60 -15.69
C ALA A 208 1.66 2.01 -15.10
N TYR A 209 2.09 2.09 -13.83
CA TYR A 209 2.46 3.34 -13.18
C TYR A 209 3.96 3.34 -12.91
N GLU A 210 4.68 4.30 -13.47
CA GLU A 210 6.11 4.51 -13.21
C GLU A 210 6.27 5.55 -12.11
N LEU A 211 6.87 5.11 -10.99
CA LEU A 211 7.17 5.94 -9.82
C LEU A 211 8.65 6.29 -9.85
N ASN A 212 8.96 7.58 -9.98
CA ASN A 212 10.32 8.08 -9.81
C ASN A 212 10.69 8.03 -8.32
N VAL A 213 11.83 7.41 -8.01
CA VAL A 213 12.38 7.29 -6.66
C VAL A 213 13.84 7.75 -6.58
N GLU A 214 14.32 8.47 -7.58
CA GLU A 214 15.73 8.90 -7.70
C GLU A 214 16.15 9.81 -6.54
N ASP A 215 15.24 10.69 -6.08
CA ASP A 215 15.49 11.66 -5.01
C ASP A 215 15.60 11.02 -3.61
N TYR A 216 15.22 9.75 -3.46
CA TYR A 216 15.37 9.02 -2.20
C TYR A 216 16.77 8.40 -2.01
N ASP A 217 17.67 8.54 -2.99
CA ASP A 217 19.06 8.07 -2.95
C ASP A 217 19.23 6.59 -2.55
N ILE A 218 18.39 5.72 -3.10
CA ILE A 218 18.33 4.31 -2.73
C ILE A 218 19.38 3.52 -3.52
N TYR A 219 20.44 3.10 -2.84
CA TYR A 219 21.41 2.16 -3.37
C TYR A 219 20.97 0.73 -3.09
N ILE A 220 21.11 -0.14 -4.11
CA ILE A 220 20.70 -1.54 -4.02
C ILE A 220 21.71 -2.30 -3.14
N PRO A 221 21.29 -2.86 -1.97
CA PRO A 221 22.17 -3.61 -1.09
C PRO A 221 22.76 -4.86 -1.77
N ASN A 222 23.91 -5.34 -1.31
CA ASN A 222 24.58 -6.50 -1.88
C ASN A 222 23.75 -7.79 -1.81
N ASP A 223 22.93 -7.93 -0.78
CA ASP A 223 22.02 -9.05 -0.57
C ASP A 223 20.63 -8.83 -1.18
N GLY A 224 20.47 -7.76 -2.00
CA GLY A 224 19.21 -7.41 -2.65
C GLY A 224 18.26 -6.66 -1.73
N PHE A 225 17.06 -6.38 -2.24
CA PHE A 225 16.04 -5.60 -1.56
C PHE A 225 14.64 -6.02 -1.98
N PHE A 226 13.65 -5.50 -1.27
CA PHE A 226 12.24 -5.73 -1.60
C PHE A 226 11.57 -4.41 -1.94
N VAL A 227 10.71 -4.45 -2.96
CA VAL A 227 9.77 -3.37 -3.27
C VAL A 227 8.39 -3.83 -2.86
N SER A 228 7.70 -3.05 -2.02
CA SER A 228 6.32 -3.37 -1.65
C SER A 228 5.31 -2.39 -2.23
N LEU A 229 4.09 -2.90 -2.40
CA LEU A 229 2.92 -2.15 -2.79
C LEU A 229 1.77 -2.46 -1.83
N GLN A 230 1.15 -1.41 -1.30
CA GLN A 230 -0.02 -1.50 -0.44
C GLN A 230 -1.11 -0.58 -0.93
N VAL A 231 -2.32 -1.10 -1.10
CA VAL A 231 -3.50 -0.26 -1.32
C VAL A 231 -3.90 0.40 -0.02
N MET A 232 -4.09 1.71 -0.05
CA MET A 232 -4.61 2.47 1.10
C MET A 232 -6.11 2.73 0.99
N GLY A 233 -6.65 2.84 -0.23
CA GLY A 233 -8.07 3.06 -0.47
C GLY A 233 -8.33 3.91 -1.70
N TYR A 234 -9.61 4.15 -1.97
CA TYR A 234 -10.01 5.08 -3.02
C TYR A 234 -9.82 6.53 -2.58
N THR A 235 -9.60 7.40 -3.57
CA THR A 235 -9.48 8.85 -3.34
C THR A 235 -10.64 9.60 -4.01
N GLY A 236 -10.95 10.77 -3.45
CA GLY A 236 -11.81 11.75 -4.09
C GLY A 236 -11.15 12.42 -5.30
N LYS A 237 -11.87 13.30 -5.97
CA LYS A 237 -11.37 14.08 -7.12
C LYS A 237 -10.15 14.94 -6.75
N ASN A 238 -10.11 15.42 -5.53
CA ASN A 238 -9.01 16.22 -4.95
C ASN A 238 -7.82 15.37 -4.46
N GLY A 239 -7.85 14.04 -4.62
CA GLY A 239 -6.80 13.13 -4.17
C GLY A 239 -6.87 12.72 -2.69
N LYS A 240 -7.78 13.30 -1.89
CA LYS A 240 -7.93 12.92 -0.47
C LYS A 240 -8.45 11.50 -0.34
N LEU A 241 -7.89 10.74 0.61
CA LEU A 241 -8.32 9.39 0.93
C LEU A 241 -9.78 9.38 1.39
N LEU A 242 -10.58 8.50 0.82
CA LEU A 242 -11.97 8.32 1.20
C LEU A 242 -12.07 7.29 2.33
N PRO A 243 -13.08 7.42 3.22
CA PRO A 243 -13.36 6.39 4.21
C PRO A 243 -13.60 5.04 3.56
N ASN A 244 -12.86 4.02 3.99
CA ASN A 244 -12.98 2.68 3.45
C ASN A 244 -14.16 1.94 4.08
N LYS A 245 -15.02 1.36 3.23
CA LYS A 245 -16.02 0.39 3.68
C LYS A 245 -15.33 -0.97 3.84
N LYS A 246 -15.42 -1.54 5.04
CA LYS A 246 -14.82 -2.84 5.39
C LYS A 246 -15.32 -3.96 4.48
N TYR A 247 -16.62 -3.98 4.19
CA TYR A 247 -17.27 -5.01 3.42
C TYR A 247 -18.23 -4.44 2.40
N LYS A 248 -18.33 -5.13 1.28
CA LYS A 248 -19.45 -4.98 0.35
C LYS A 248 -20.49 -6.04 0.69
N GLU A 249 -21.71 -5.61 0.96
CA GLU A 249 -22.84 -6.52 1.19
C GLU A 249 -23.43 -6.94 -0.14
N ILE A 250 -23.51 -8.25 -0.37
CA ILE A 250 -24.12 -8.84 -1.55
C ILE A 250 -25.34 -9.64 -1.09
N LYS A 251 -26.51 -9.28 -1.60
CA LYS A 251 -27.73 -10.06 -1.40
C LYS A 251 -27.65 -11.32 -2.26
N THR A 252 -27.73 -12.47 -1.64
CA THR A 252 -27.81 -13.78 -2.31
C THR A 252 -29.14 -14.45 -2.00
N LYS A 253 -29.45 -15.53 -2.69
CA LYS A 253 -30.65 -16.33 -2.39
C LYS A 253 -30.68 -16.87 -0.94
N ASN A 254 -29.50 -17.02 -0.33
CA ASN A 254 -29.32 -17.56 1.01
C ASN A 254 -29.08 -16.50 2.08
N GLY A 255 -29.33 -15.20 1.79
CA GLY A 255 -29.13 -14.08 2.71
C GLY A 255 -28.06 -13.09 2.24
N VAL A 256 -27.64 -12.21 3.15
CA VAL A 256 -26.61 -11.19 2.88
C VAL A 256 -25.23 -11.75 3.18
N VAL A 257 -24.36 -11.76 2.19
CA VAL A 257 -22.96 -12.15 2.33
C VAL A 257 -22.09 -10.90 2.34
N LYS A 258 -21.19 -10.79 3.34
CA LYS A 258 -20.20 -9.71 3.43
C LYS A 258 -18.90 -10.18 2.81
N ILE A 259 -18.45 -9.50 1.75
CA ILE A 259 -17.18 -9.76 1.10
C ILE A 259 -16.21 -8.58 1.29
N PRO A 260 -14.90 -8.82 1.42
CA PRO A 260 -13.91 -7.74 1.49
C PRO A 260 -14.04 -6.80 0.29
N THR A 261 -13.85 -5.50 0.52
CA THR A 261 -13.83 -4.52 -0.56
C THR A 261 -12.53 -4.70 -1.36
N ASN A 262 -12.67 -5.08 -2.62
CA ASN A 262 -11.56 -5.10 -3.56
C ASN A 262 -11.40 -3.75 -4.23
N PHE A 263 -10.16 -3.35 -4.42
CA PHE A 263 -9.81 -2.08 -5.06
C PHE A 263 -9.40 -2.28 -6.52
N ARG A 264 -9.33 -1.19 -7.25
CA ARG A 264 -8.79 -1.14 -8.61
C ARG A 264 -7.54 -0.27 -8.58
N PRO A 265 -6.58 -0.47 -9.46
CA PRO A 265 -6.54 -1.47 -10.53
C PRO A 265 -6.29 -2.90 -10.02
N LEU A 266 -6.38 -3.86 -10.92
CA LEU A 266 -5.92 -5.23 -10.68
C LEU A 266 -4.39 -5.28 -10.82
N LEU A 267 -3.74 -6.23 -10.15
CA LEU A 267 -2.28 -6.36 -10.12
C LEU A 267 -1.88 -7.64 -10.87
N PRO A 268 -1.23 -7.55 -12.05
CA PRO A 268 -0.82 -8.72 -12.85
C PRO A 268 0.24 -9.56 -12.15
N PHE A 269 0.02 -10.88 -12.14
CA PHE A 269 0.97 -11.88 -11.64
C PHE A 269 1.51 -12.71 -12.80
N THR A 270 2.73 -13.24 -12.64
CA THR A 270 3.45 -13.96 -13.68
C THR A 270 4.21 -15.17 -13.13
N ASP A 271 4.49 -16.14 -13.99
CA ASP A 271 5.42 -17.27 -13.82
C ASP A 271 6.75 -17.08 -14.56
N GLU A 272 6.89 -16.01 -15.37
CA GLU A 272 8.09 -15.77 -16.19
C GLU A 272 9.39 -15.60 -15.39
N ARG A 273 9.31 -15.47 -14.05
CA ARG A 273 10.49 -15.41 -13.17
C ARG A 273 10.78 -16.79 -12.61
N GLU A 274 12.01 -17.25 -12.79
CA GLU A 274 12.47 -18.55 -12.28
C GLU A 274 12.32 -18.75 -10.79
N THR A 275 12.35 -17.66 -10.02
CA THR A 275 12.27 -17.68 -8.56
C THR A 275 10.95 -17.10 -8.05
N LYS A 276 10.39 -17.71 -6.99
CA LYS A 276 9.21 -17.23 -6.29
C LYS A 276 9.62 -16.11 -5.33
N ASN A 277 9.43 -14.87 -5.74
CA ASN A 277 9.98 -13.68 -5.07
C ASN A 277 8.93 -12.81 -4.35
N THR A 278 7.65 -13.20 -4.39
CA THR A 278 6.58 -12.42 -3.79
C THR A 278 6.26 -12.87 -2.38
N TYR A 279 6.10 -11.90 -1.49
CA TYR A 279 5.73 -12.06 -0.09
C TYR A 279 4.50 -11.22 0.21
N ILE A 280 3.67 -11.69 1.12
CA ILE A 280 2.45 -10.99 1.55
C ILE A 280 2.46 -10.84 3.06
N LYS A 281 2.08 -9.65 3.53
CA LYS A 281 1.89 -9.32 4.94
C LYS A 281 0.47 -8.83 5.17
N ARG A 282 -0.19 -9.33 6.24
CA ARG A 282 -1.48 -8.82 6.69
C ARG A 282 -1.27 -7.60 7.59
N VAL A 283 -1.60 -6.42 7.08
CA VAL A 283 -1.19 -5.13 7.68
C VAL A 283 -1.85 -4.85 9.03
N PHE A 284 -3.10 -5.28 9.20
CA PHE A 284 -3.89 -4.99 10.41
C PHE A 284 -3.90 -6.15 11.42
N ILE A 285 -2.92 -7.05 11.35
CA ILE A 285 -2.68 -8.07 12.38
C ILE A 285 -1.38 -7.70 13.09
N ASN A 286 -1.44 -7.46 14.39
CA ASN A 286 -0.28 -7.13 15.19
C ASN A 286 0.71 -8.31 15.22
N GLY A 287 2.01 -7.99 15.15
CA GLY A 287 3.08 -8.99 15.14
C GLY A 287 3.09 -9.88 13.89
N ASN A 288 2.38 -9.50 12.82
CA ASN A 288 2.29 -10.31 11.62
C ASN A 288 3.59 -10.30 10.82
N ASN A 289 3.98 -11.49 10.36
CA ASN A 289 5.19 -11.73 9.59
C ASN A 289 4.91 -11.75 8.08
N TRP A 290 5.94 -11.49 7.31
CA TRP A 290 5.94 -11.74 5.88
C TRP A 290 5.86 -13.23 5.59
N VAL A 291 4.93 -13.62 4.72
CA VAL A 291 4.73 -14.99 4.27
C VAL A 291 4.94 -15.06 2.78
N LYS A 292 5.78 -15.99 2.32
CA LYS A 292 6.04 -16.20 0.90
C LYS A 292 4.76 -16.65 0.19
N PHE A 293 4.43 -16.01 -0.93
CA PHE A 293 3.25 -16.34 -1.72
C PHE A 293 3.53 -17.63 -2.52
N ASP A 294 3.22 -18.76 -1.90
CA ASP A 294 3.46 -20.10 -2.43
C ASP A 294 2.41 -21.09 -1.96
N LYS A 295 2.28 -22.22 -2.69
CA LYS A 295 1.45 -23.34 -2.28
C LYS A 295 1.92 -23.86 -0.91
N GLY A 296 0.99 -24.22 -0.03
CA GLY A 296 1.31 -24.73 1.31
C GLY A 296 1.50 -23.66 2.40
N ASN A 297 1.61 -22.37 2.06
CA ASN A 297 1.78 -21.28 3.03
C ASN A 297 0.44 -20.65 3.49
N GLY A 298 -0.66 -21.40 3.39
CA GLY A 298 -1.98 -20.97 3.87
C GLY A 298 -2.77 -20.07 2.91
N PHE A 299 -2.24 -19.76 1.73
CA PHE A 299 -2.96 -19.01 0.71
C PHE A 299 -3.88 -19.93 -0.11
N LYS A 300 -5.15 -19.50 -0.24
CA LYS A 300 -6.12 -20.06 -1.20
C LYS A 300 -6.30 -19.06 -2.32
N SER A 301 -5.62 -19.26 -3.43
CA SER A 301 -5.64 -18.32 -4.57
C SER A 301 -5.59 -19.10 -5.88
N SER A 302 -6.47 -18.75 -6.81
CA SER A 302 -6.45 -19.28 -8.18
C SER A 302 -5.17 -18.93 -8.95
N LEU A 303 -4.43 -17.91 -8.53
CA LEU A 303 -3.11 -17.60 -9.08
C LEU A 303 -2.12 -18.72 -8.78
N LEU A 304 -2.13 -19.25 -7.56
CA LEU A 304 -1.24 -20.37 -7.18
C LEU A 304 -1.61 -21.66 -7.92
N ASP A 305 -2.89 -21.90 -8.21
CA ASP A 305 -3.32 -23.04 -9.01
C ASP A 305 -2.74 -22.97 -10.44
N LYS A 306 -2.58 -21.77 -10.98
CA LYS A 306 -1.98 -21.46 -12.27
C LYS A 306 -0.47 -21.25 -12.23
N GLU A 307 0.17 -21.43 -11.06
CA GLU A 307 1.61 -21.23 -10.87
C GLU A 307 2.10 -19.79 -11.06
N LEU A 308 1.20 -18.80 -10.94
CA LEU A 308 1.51 -17.38 -11.02
C LEU A 308 1.95 -16.88 -9.63
N TYR A 309 3.25 -16.91 -9.39
CA TYR A 309 3.82 -16.67 -8.05
C TYR A 309 4.27 -15.23 -7.83
N ASN A 310 4.51 -14.46 -8.89
CA ASN A 310 5.17 -13.16 -8.77
C ASN A 310 4.32 -12.01 -9.26
N TYR A 311 4.21 -10.95 -8.46
CA TYR A 311 3.71 -9.68 -8.93
C TYR A 311 4.75 -9.05 -9.88
N GLY A 312 4.33 -8.63 -11.06
CA GLY A 312 5.17 -8.30 -12.21
C GLY A 312 5.89 -6.94 -12.17
N ILE A 313 6.36 -6.45 -11.01
CA ILE A 313 7.05 -5.15 -10.85
C ILE A 313 8.28 -5.07 -11.74
N GLY A 314 8.44 -3.92 -12.43
CA GLY A 314 9.66 -3.53 -13.13
C GLY A 314 10.49 -2.50 -12.37
N LEU A 315 11.76 -2.37 -12.75
CA LEU A 315 12.70 -1.41 -12.14
C LEU A 315 13.52 -0.70 -13.21
N THR A 316 13.93 0.54 -12.94
CA THR A 316 15.02 1.21 -13.64
C THR A 316 16.08 1.61 -12.61
N TYR A 317 17.35 1.38 -12.92
CA TYR A 317 18.46 1.70 -12.02
C TYR A 317 19.72 2.07 -12.80
N LYS A 318 20.59 2.82 -12.16
CA LYS A 318 21.90 3.22 -12.66
C LYS A 318 22.97 2.29 -12.07
N THR A 319 23.77 1.65 -12.92
CA THR A 319 24.98 0.90 -12.52
C THR A 319 26.19 1.78 -12.77
N PHE A 320 26.92 2.14 -11.71
CA PHE A 320 28.07 3.03 -11.80
C PHE A 320 29.30 2.24 -12.17
N LYS A 321 30.11 2.82 -13.08
CA LYS A 321 31.40 2.23 -13.44
C LYS A 321 32.40 2.44 -12.31
N ASP A 322 33.27 1.46 -12.10
CA ASP A 322 34.44 1.65 -11.27
C ASP A 322 35.37 2.66 -11.96
N ASP A 323 36.00 3.53 -11.17
CA ASP A 323 36.95 4.56 -11.67
C ASP A 323 38.24 3.92 -12.17
#